data_6d4771e44cd2c759c9bc56c37bdd1a85
#
_entry.id   6d4771e44cd2c759c9bc56c37bdd1a85
#
_cell.length_a   1.000
_cell.length_b   1.000
_cell.length_c   1.000
_cell.angle_alpha   90.00
_cell.angle_beta   90.00
_cell.angle_gamma   90.00
#
_symmetry.space_group_name_H-M   'P 1'
#
loop_
_entity.id
_entity.type
_entity.pdbx_description
1 polymer ?
#
loop_
_entity_poly.entity_id
_entity_poly.type
_entity_poly.pdbx_seq_one_letter_code
_entity_poly.pdbx_strand_id
1 'polypeptide(L)'
;MTTSIIPKQIGDICNYLCARNISLSRITSDGRINAAFNEDEIISIIQERFDIIVPRCRAWYDFAIEDGKDFIPVNIKVTDTTHADNLNCKLGLYYALTGRKPAFQNEIAWLPFFEELHKNFGYDKNHDYYFLIVNKRNRNDIFCTTLKSLRTLQPNGNNLPFQSRWKDNREPLNRSFDSAASMLLTTLGQSIKLRADIYFNFKRFFPEYV
;
A
#
# COMPACT_ATOMS: atom_id res chain seq x y z
N MET A 1 -11.10 -17.69 19.55
CA MET A 1 -11.12 -16.22 19.34
C MET A 1 -10.48 -15.96 17.97
N THR A 2 -11.23 -15.46 17.01
CA THR A 2 -10.67 -15.05 15.71
C THR A 2 -9.82 -13.81 15.94
N THR A 3 -8.51 -13.95 15.83
CA THR A 3 -7.57 -12.82 15.91
C THR A 3 -7.95 -11.84 14.80
N SER A 4 -8.16 -10.57 15.15
CA SER A 4 -8.46 -9.52 14.16
C SER A 4 -7.29 -9.41 13.17
N ILE A 5 -7.59 -9.32 11.89
CA ILE A 5 -6.58 -9.14 10.83
C ILE A 5 -5.91 -7.76 10.96
N ILE A 6 -6.67 -6.79 11.45
CA ILE A 6 -6.17 -5.43 11.70
C ILE A 6 -5.74 -5.33 13.16
N PRO A 7 -4.49 -4.91 13.44
CA PRO A 7 -4.02 -4.63 14.79
C PRO A 7 -4.91 -3.62 15.50
N LYS A 8 -5.11 -3.82 16.80
CA LYS A 8 -6.00 -2.97 17.60
C LYS A 8 -5.63 -1.49 17.48
N GLN A 9 -4.35 -1.15 17.51
CA GLN A 9 -3.85 0.21 17.44
C GLN A 9 -4.26 0.91 16.14
N ILE A 10 -4.22 0.20 14.98
CA ILE A 10 -4.69 0.75 13.70
C ILE A 10 -6.22 0.93 13.73
N GLY A 11 -6.96 -0.02 14.30
CA GLY A 11 -8.40 0.11 14.49
C GLY A 11 -8.77 1.31 15.35
N ASP A 12 -8.03 1.55 16.44
CA ASP A 12 -8.22 2.70 17.33
C ASP A 12 -7.92 4.03 16.60
N ILE A 13 -6.89 4.07 15.74
CA ILE A 13 -6.60 5.23 14.89
C ILE A 13 -7.77 5.49 13.93
N CYS A 14 -8.28 4.48 13.23
CA CYS A 14 -9.42 4.63 12.33
C CYS A 14 -10.64 5.21 13.06
N ASN A 15 -10.97 4.66 14.23
CA ASN A 15 -12.09 5.12 15.05
C ASN A 15 -11.91 6.57 15.52
N TYR A 16 -10.70 6.93 15.92
CA TYR A 16 -10.38 8.28 16.35
C TYR A 16 -10.55 9.29 15.19
N LEU A 17 -10.02 8.97 14.01
CA LEU A 17 -10.14 9.83 12.84
C LEU A 17 -11.61 10.00 12.40
N CYS A 18 -12.40 8.93 12.41
CA CYS A 18 -13.84 8.99 12.13
C CYS A 18 -14.57 9.90 13.12
N ALA A 19 -14.27 9.81 14.42
CA ALA A 19 -14.91 10.62 15.46
C ALA A 19 -14.56 12.10 15.38
N ARG A 20 -13.39 12.46 14.84
CA ARG A 20 -12.93 13.86 14.68
C ARG A 20 -13.60 14.60 13.51
N ASN A 21 -14.29 13.91 12.62
CA ASN A 21 -14.89 14.49 11.41
C ASN A 21 -13.90 15.37 10.65
N ILE A 22 -12.79 14.78 10.19
CA ILE A 22 -11.61 15.46 9.66
C ILE A 22 -11.97 16.43 8.53
N SER A 23 -11.47 17.65 8.60
CA SER A 23 -11.55 18.63 7.51
C SER A 23 -10.23 18.65 6.76
N LEU A 24 -10.19 18.04 5.58
CA LEU A 24 -9.00 18.04 4.74
C LEU A 24 -8.93 19.32 3.89
N SER A 25 -7.76 19.92 3.84
CA SER A 25 -7.51 21.14 3.07
C SER A 25 -7.54 20.86 1.57
N ARG A 26 -8.13 21.78 0.80
CA ARG A 26 -8.04 21.78 -0.65
C ARG A 26 -7.27 23.03 -1.09
N ILE A 27 -5.96 22.87 -1.27
CA ILE A 27 -5.02 23.98 -1.52
C ILE A 27 -4.92 24.30 -3.01
N THR A 28 -5.03 23.29 -3.89
CA THR A 28 -4.88 23.45 -5.34
C THR A 28 -5.91 22.62 -6.13
N SER A 29 -5.96 22.85 -7.45
CA SER A 29 -6.71 21.99 -8.38
C SER A 29 -5.95 20.67 -8.69
N ASP A 30 -4.66 20.59 -8.39
CA ASP A 30 -3.86 19.37 -8.58
C ASP A 30 -4.11 18.36 -7.46
N GLY A 31 -4.69 17.23 -7.83
CA GLY A 31 -5.04 16.16 -6.90
C GLY A 31 -3.85 15.49 -6.22
N ARG A 32 -2.65 15.53 -6.82
CA ARG A 32 -1.43 14.93 -6.26
C ARG A 32 -0.85 15.79 -5.14
N ILE A 33 -0.82 17.11 -5.35
CA ILE A 33 -0.37 18.07 -4.35
C ILE A 33 -1.32 18.02 -3.15
N ASN A 34 -2.63 18.06 -3.38
CA ASN A 34 -3.61 17.94 -2.31
C ASN A 34 -3.48 16.62 -1.54
N ALA A 35 -3.15 15.50 -2.19
CA ALA A 35 -2.98 14.22 -1.52
C ALA A 35 -1.83 14.28 -0.50
N ALA A 36 -0.67 14.82 -0.87
CA ALA A 36 0.47 14.95 0.03
C ALA A 36 0.15 15.84 1.24
N PHE A 37 -0.47 17.01 1.05
CA PHE A 37 -0.90 17.86 2.17
C PHE A 37 -1.92 17.17 3.08
N ASN A 38 -2.86 16.43 2.50
CA ASN A 38 -3.86 15.70 3.27
C ASN A 38 -3.23 14.56 4.09
N GLU A 39 -2.19 13.89 3.58
CA GLU A 39 -1.43 12.87 4.30
C GLU A 39 -0.72 13.47 5.53
N ASP A 40 -0.05 14.63 5.38
CA ASP A 40 0.60 15.36 6.47
C ASP A 40 -0.41 15.85 7.54
N GLU A 41 -1.58 16.34 7.13
CA GLU A 41 -2.67 16.74 8.04
C GLU A 41 -3.18 15.54 8.84
N ILE A 42 -3.39 14.39 8.19
CA ILE A 42 -3.83 13.17 8.85
C ILE A 42 -2.78 12.68 9.86
N ILE A 43 -1.50 12.68 9.48
CA ILE A 43 -0.39 12.31 10.36
C ILE A 43 -0.38 13.22 11.60
N SER A 44 -0.50 14.53 11.42
CA SER A 44 -0.53 15.49 12.51
C SER A 44 -1.69 15.23 13.48
N ILE A 45 -2.87 14.91 12.97
CA ILE A 45 -4.03 14.56 13.79
C ILE A 45 -3.80 13.25 14.55
N ILE A 46 -3.18 12.24 13.94
CA ILE A 46 -2.86 10.97 14.60
C ILE A 46 -1.88 11.21 15.74
N GLN A 47 -0.85 12.03 15.53
CA GLN A 47 0.18 12.35 16.54
C GLN A 47 -0.36 13.08 17.77
N GLU A 48 -1.54 13.71 17.71
CA GLU A 48 -2.17 14.31 18.88
C GLU A 48 -2.53 13.27 19.98
N ARG A 49 -2.69 12.00 19.60
CA ARG A 49 -3.20 10.96 20.50
C ARG A 49 -2.41 9.65 20.49
N PHE A 50 -1.70 9.37 19.41
CA PHE A 50 -1.00 8.11 19.23
C PHE A 50 0.49 8.35 19.06
N ASP A 51 1.29 7.51 19.70
CA ASP A 51 2.73 7.49 19.48
C ASP A 51 2.99 6.70 18.19
N ILE A 52 3.43 7.41 17.15
CA ILE A 52 3.71 6.85 15.84
C ILE A 52 5.09 7.29 15.34
N ILE A 53 5.73 6.43 14.58
CA ILE A 53 6.97 6.73 13.90
C ILE A 53 6.65 7.34 12.54
N VAL A 54 7.00 8.60 12.35
CA VAL A 54 6.92 9.27 11.05
C VAL A 54 8.31 9.25 10.41
N PRO A 55 8.46 8.63 9.23
CA PRO A 55 9.76 8.54 8.61
C PRO A 55 10.20 9.88 8.01
N ARG A 56 11.50 10.00 7.71
CA ARG A 56 12.00 11.08 6.86
C ARG A 56 11.45 10.93 5.44
N CYS A 57 11.42 12.03 4.67
CA CYS A 57 10.89 12.06 3.30
C CYS A 57 11.24 10.84 2.45
N ARG A 58 10.27 10.37 1.64
CA ARG A 58 10.40 9.25 0.68
C ARG A 58 10.62 7.86 1.27
N ALA A 59 10.16 7.62 2.49
CA ALA A 59 10.09 6.26 2.99
C ALA A 59 9.03 5.42 2.22
N TRP A 60 9.02 4.13 2.49
CA TRP A 60 8.09 3.18 1.88
C TRP A 60 6.77 3.03 2.67
N TYR A 61 6.61 3.78 3.74
CA TYR A 61 5.41 3.91 4.56
C TYR A 61 5.25 5.37 5.00
N ASP A 62 4.04 5.80 5.32
CA ASP A 62 3.76 7.17 5.74
C ASP A 62 3.89 7.33 7.26
N PHE A 63 3.50 6.31 8.00
CA PHE A 63 3.84 6.17 9.42
C PHE A 63 3.94 4.69 9.80
N ALA A 64 4.51 4.42 10.97
CA ALA A 64 4.53 3.09 11.55
C ALA A 64 4.20 3.13 13.03
N ILE A 65 3.74 1.99 13.55
CA ILE A 65 3.57 1.72 14.97
C ILE A 65 4.57 0.64 15.37
N GLU A 66 5.26 0.81 16.49
CA GLU A 66 6.03 -0.25 17.12
C GLU A 66 5.27 -0.77 18.34
N ASP A 67 4.97 -2.07 18.35
CA ASP A 67 4.34 -2.76 19.46
C ASP A 67 5.22 -3.94 19.88
N GLY A 68 6.06 -3.68 20.87
CA GLY A 68 7.05 -4.66 21.31
C GLY A 68 8.07 -4.97 20.22
N LYS A 69 7.97 -6.15 19.59
CA LYS A 69 8.85 -6.57 18.48
C LYS A 69 8.22 -6.31 17.09
N ASP A 70 6.94 -5.99 17.06
CA ASP A 70 6.20 -5.85 15.82
C ASP A 70 6.35 -4.43 15.27
N PHE A 71 6.71 -4.35 14.00
CA PHE A 71 6.74 -3.12 13.23
C PHE A 71 5.56 -3.14 12.24
N ILE A 72 4.67 -2.17 12.39
CA ILE A 72 3.40 -2.09 11.66
C ILE A 72 3.45 -0.89 10.72
N PRO A 73 3.94 -1.03 9.48
CA PRO A 73 4.04 0.05 8.51
C PRO A 73 2.67 0.34 7.89
N VAL A 74 2.29 1.60 7.83
CA VAL A 74 1.00 2.06 7.30
C VAL A 74 1.23 3.06 6.18
N ASN A 75 0.50 2.89 5.08
CA ASN A 75 0.40 3.85 4.00
C ASN A 75 -0.99 4.49 4.01
N ILE A 76 -1.03 5.81 3.98
CA ILE A 76 -2.26 6.59 3.92
C ILE A 76 -2.71 6.71 2.46
N LYS A 77 -4.00 6.56 2.21
CA LYS A 77 -4.63 6.77 0.91
C LYS A 77 -5.82 7.72 1.05
N VAL A 78 -5.64 8.96 0.62
CA VAL A 78 -6.73 9.94 0.51
C VAL A 78 -7.26 9.92 -0.91
N THR A 79 -8.36 9.22 -1.15
CA THR A 79 -8.79 8.88 -2.49
C THR A 79 -10.30 8.81 -2.65
N ASP A 80 -10.76 8.81 -3.91
CA ASP A 80 -12.10 8.37 -4.26
C ASP A 80 -12.11 6.85 -4.32
N THR A 81 -12.76 6.23 -3.34
CA THR A 81 -12.76 4.77 -3.18
C THR A 81 -13.37 3.99 -4.35
N THR A 82 -14.08 4.66 -5.27
CA THR A 82 -14.77 4.02 -6.41
C THR A 82 -13.88 3.82 -7.63
N HIS A 83 -12.82 4.61 -7.78
CA HIS A 83 -11.88 4.49 -8.88
C HIS A 83 -10.67 3.64 -8.48
N ALA A 84 -9.99 3.08 -9.49
CA ALA A 84 -8.74 2.36 -9.25
C ALA A 84 -7.63 3.35 -8.84
N ASP A 85 -6.91 3.00 -7.79
CA ASP A 85 -5.81 3.76 -7.22
C ASP A 85 -4.49 2.99 -7.37
N ASN A 86 -3.42 3.69 -7.71
CA ASN A 86 -2.11 3.07 -7.89
C ASN A 86 -1.51 2.68 -6.55
N LEU A 87 -1.10 1.43 -6.43
CA LEU A 87 -0.36 0.91 -5.28
C LEU A 87 1.13 0.87 -5.61
N ASN A 88 1.82 1.97 -5.37
CA ASN A 88 3.28 2.07 -5.53
C ASN A 88 4.02 1.45 -4.33
N CYS A 89 3.63 0.25 -3.93
CA CYS A 89 4.07 -0.40 -2.70
C CYS A 89 5.12 -1.50 -2.93
N LYS A 90 6.12 -1.28 -3.79
CA LYS A 90 7.17 -2.29 -4.05
C LYS A 90 7.85 -2.77 -2.77
N LEU A 91 8.25 -1.86 -1.89
CA LEU A 91 8.88 -2.21 -0.61
C LEU A 91 7.88 -2.72 0.43
N GLY A 92 6.64 -2.26 0.40
CA GLY A 92 5.55 -2.83 1.20
C GLY A 92 5.26 -4.28 0.81
N LEU A 93 5.31 -4.61 -0.49
CA LEU A 93 5.21 -5.98 -0.98
C LEU A 93 6.37 -6.86 -0.46
N TYR A 94 7.61 -6.33 -0.52
CA TYR A 94 8.77 -7.03 0.05
C TYR A 94 8.54 -7.34 1.53
N TYR A 95 8.16 -6.33 2.31
CA TYR A 95 7.90 -6.51 3.75
C TYR A 95 6.79 -7.53 4.02
N ALA A 96 5.66 -7.44 3.33
CA ALA A 96 4.53 -8.34 3.50
C ALA A 96 4.87 -9.80 3.17
N LEU A 97 5.78 -10.04 2.20
CA LEU A 97 6.16 -11.38 1.77
C LEU A 97 7.40 -11.95 2.47
N THR A 98 8.18 -11.11 3.16
CA THR A 98 9.41 -11.53 3.84
C THR A 98 9.40 -11.34 5.33
N GLY A 99 8.59 -10.40 5.86
CA GLY A 99 8.65 -9.94 7.25
C GLY A 99 9.91 -9.14 7.59
N ARG A 100 10.74 -8.80 6.59
CA ARG A 100 12.00 -8.06 6.78
C ARG A 100 11.85 -6.61 6.34
N LYS A 101 12.28 -5.68 7.20
CA LYS A 101 12.42 -4.28 6.79
C LYS A 101 13.38 -4.21 5.61
N PRO A 102 13.02 -3.56 4.48
CA PRO A 102 13.91 -3.45 3.33
C PRO A 102 15.16 -2.63 3.72
N ALA A 103 16.34 -3.16 3.37
CA ALA A 103 17.62 -2.46 3.54
C ALA A 103 17.99 -1.60 2.31
N PHE A 104 17.08 -1.43 1.37
CA PHE A 104 17.23 -0.72 0.10
C PHE A 104 16.07 0.27 -0.09
N GLN A 105 16.22 1.21 -1.01
CA GLN A 105 15.25 2.27 -1.29
C GLN A 105 14.29 1.90 -2.43
N ASN A 106 13.23 2.69 -2.63
CA ASN A 106 12.23 2.48 -3.68
C ASN A 106 12.80 2.45 -5.09
N GLU A 107 13.93 3.12 -5.31
CA GLU A 107 14.67 3.21 -6.59
C GLU A 107 15.40 1.92 -6.97
N ILE A 108 15.48 0.93 -6.07
CA ILE A 108 16.10 -0.36 -6.40
C ILE A 108 15.57 -0.90 -7.74
N ALA A 109 16.47 -1.30 -8.64
CA ALA A 109 16.07 -1.89 -9.91
C ALA A 109 15.31 -3.21 -9.71
N TRP A 110 14.52 -3.62 -10.69
CA TRP A 110 13.66 -4.79 -10.53
C TRP A 110 14.42 -6.09 -10.37
N LEU A 111 15.57 -6.26 -11.04
CA LEU A 111 16.37 -7.49 -10.91
C LEU A 111 16.87 -7.69 -9.47
N PRO A 112 17.65 -6.78 -8.87
CA PRO A 112 18.09 -6.97 -7.48
C PRO A 112 16.92 -7.00 -6.49
N PHE A 113 15.78 -6.33 -6.78
CA PHE A 113 14.57 -6.48 -5.98
C PHE A 113 14.05 -7.93 -5.98
N PHE A 114 14.00 -8.58 -7.15
CA PHE A 114 13.56 -9.98 -7.25
C PHE A 114 14.54 -10.94 -6.55
N GLU A 115 15.83 -10.69 -6.66
CA GLU A 115 16.87 -11.50 -5.98
C GLU A 115 16.70 -11.42 -4.45
N GLU A 116 16.54 -10.22 -3.89
CA GLU A 116 16.31 -10.02 -2.46
C GLU A 116 14.95 -10.57 -2.00
N LEU A 117 13.89 -10.38 -2.79
CA LEU A 117 12.57 -10.93 -2.49
C LEU A 117 12.61 -12.47 -2.47
N HIS A 118 13.23 -13.09 -3.48
CA HIS A 118 13.35 -14.54 -3.58
C HIS A 118 14.17 -15.13 -2.42
N LYS A 119 15.30 -14.52 -2.11
CA LYS A 119 16.20 -14.92 -1.02
C LYS A 119 15.52 -14.91 0.35
N ASN A 120 14.65 -13.94 0.60
CA ASN A 120 14.03 -13.73 1.91
C ASN A 120 12.57 -14.18 1.96
N PHE A 121 12.01 -14.73 0.87
CA PHE A 121 10.61 -15.10 0.76
C PHE A 121 10.14 -16.02 1.89
N GLY A 122 9.08 -15.62 2.57
CA GLY A 122 8.48 -16.40 3.67
C GLY A 122 9.32 -16.51 4.94
N TYR A 123 10.33 -15.65 5.13
CA TYR A 123 11.18 -15.66 6.33
C TYR A 123 10.36 -15.45 7.61
N ASP A 124 9.48 -14.44 7.63
CA ASP A 124 8.45 -14.28 8.65
C ASP A 124 7.10 -13.97 7.99
N LYS A 125 6.18 -14.92 8.12
CA LYS A 125 4.87 -14.89 7.45
C LYS A 125 3.83 -14.03 8.18
N ASN A 126 4.14 -13.56 9.40
CA ASN A 126 3.16 -12.89 10.27
C ASN A 126 3.04 -11.38 9.98
N HIS A 127 4.06 -10.77 9.39
CA HIS A 127 4.06 -9.34 9.08
C HIS A 127 3.24 -9.01 7.83
N ASP A 128 2.69 -7.80 7.77
CA ASP A 128 1.94 -7.31 6.62
C ASP A 128 2.17 -5.80 6.40
N TYR A 129 1.72 -5.29 5.28
CA TYR A 129 1.74 -3.89 4.92
C TYR A 129 0.32 -3.34 4.95
N TYR A 130 0.10 -2.28 5.74
CA TYR A 130 -1.22 -1.77 6.05
C TYR A 130 -1.56 -0.53 5.24
N PHE A 131 -2.85 -0.35 4.98
CA PHE A 131 -3.40 0.82 4.33
C PHE A 131 -4.46 1.46 5.23
N LEU A 132 -4.33 2.77 5.44
CA LEU A 132 -5.34 3.63 6.04
C LEU A 132 -6.01 4.41 4.91
N ILE A 133 -7.26 4.11 4.62
CA ILE A 133 -8.01 4.72 3.52
C ILE A 133 -8.94 5.78 4.06
N VAL A 134 -8.82 7.00 3.55
CA VAL A 134 -9.71 8.14 3.84
C VAL A 134 -10.42 8.52 2.55
N ASN A 135 -11.74 8.42 2.56
CA ASN A 135 -12.55 8.78 1.40
C ASN A 135 -12.71 10.30 1.32
N LYS A 136 -12.08 10.92 0.32
CA LYS A 136 -12.15 12.38 0.11
C LYS A 136 -13.56 12.93 -0.15
N ARG A 137 -14.51 12.08 -0.53
CA ARG A 137 -15.92 12.46 -0.76
C ARG A 137 -16.80 12.30 0.48
N ASN A 138 -16.41 11.42 1.39
CA ASN A 138 -17.11 11.17 2.65
C ASN A 138 -16.09 11.01 3.77
N ARG A 139 -15.88 12.05 4.53
CA ARG A 139 -14.84 12.14 5.57
C ARG A 139 -15.05 11.20 6.76
N ASN A 140 -16.28 10.71 6.96
CA ASN A 140 -16.60 9.70 7.96
C ASN A 140 -16.34 8.29 7.44
N ASP A 141 -15.98 8.15 6.19
CA ASP A 141 -15.69 6.88 5.55
C ASP A 141 -14.17 6.63 5.57
N ILE A 142 -13.70 6.17 6.72
CA ILE A 142 -12.30 5.81 6.98
C ILE A 142 -12.26 4.35 7.37
N PHE A 143 -11.36 3.58 6.76
CA PHE A 143 -11.19 2.17 7.06
C PHE A 143 -9.75 1.71 6.82
N CYS A 144 -9.41 0.55 7.38
CA CYS A 144 -8.10 -0.05 7.25
C CYS A 144 -8.20 -1.41 6.57
N THR A 145 -7.18 -1.74 5.80
CA THR A 145 -6.98 -3.06 5.20
C THR A 145 -5.49 -3.37 5.12
N THR A 146 -5.14 -4.59 4.70
CA THR A 146 -3.74 -5.00 4.53
C THR A 146 -3.48 -5.53 3.13
N LEU A 147 -2.23 -5.50 2.70
CA LEU A 147 -1.87 -5.96 1.36
C LEU A 147 -2.24 -7.45 1.15
N LYS A 148 -1.99 -8.32 2.14
CA LYS A 148 -2.35 -9.73 2.07
C LYS A 148 -3.84 -10.01 2.17
N SER A 149 -4.61 -9.09 2.73
CA SER A 149 -6.05 -9.25 2.95
C SER A 149 -6.94 -8.61 1.88
N LEU A 150 -6.37 -7.95 0.87
CA LEU A 150 -7.15 -7.36 -0.23
C LEU A 150 -8.00 -8.43 -0.93
N ARG A 151 -9.30 -8.18 -1.09
CA ARG A 151 -10.20 -9.08 -1.82
C ARG A 151 -9.90 -9.10 -3.30
N THR A 152 -9.64 -7.91 -3.87
CA THR A 152 -9.34 -7.71 -5.28
C THR A 152 -8.08 -6.88 -5.45
N LEU A 153 -7.26 -7.29 -6.38
CA LEU A 153 -6.04 -6.60 -6.79
C LEU A 153 -5.95 -6.67 -8.31
N GLN A 154 -5.61 -5.56 -8.94
CA GLN A 154 -5.57 -5.47 -10.39
C GLN A 154 -4.13 -5.27 -10.88
N PRO A 155 -3.75 -5.90 -11.99
CA PRO A 155 -2.46 -5.63 -12.62
C PRO A 155 -2.42 -4.21 -13.19
N ASN A 156 -1.22 -3.59 -13.14
CA ASN A 156 -0.99 -2.24 -13.66
C ASN A 156 0.37 -2.15 -14.36
N GLY A 157 0.37 -2.26 -15.67
CA GLY A 157 1.60 -2.16 -16.47
C GLY A 157 2.20 -0.75 -16.51
N ASN A 158 1.38 0.30 -16.34
CA ASN A 158 1.85 1.68 -16.35
C ASN A 158 2.50 2.08 -15.02
N ASN A 159 1.91 1.65 -13.89
CA ASN A 159 2.39 1.95 -12.55
C ASN A 159 2.52 0.66 -11.73
N LEU A 160 3.70 0.04 -11.79
CA LEU A 160 3.99 -1.17 -11.01
C LEU A 160 4.03 -0.86 -9.50
N PRO A 161 3.67 -1.79 -8.63
CA PRO A 161 3.32 -3.19 -8.95
C PRO A 161 1.84 -3.41 -9.26
N PHE A 162 0.90 -2.62 -8.72
CA PHE A 162 -0.53 -2.92 -8.73
C PHE A 162 -1.41 -1.66 -8.80
N GLN A 163 -2.69 -1.88 -9.01
CA GLN A 163 -3.76 -0.94 -8.67
C GLN A 163 -4.88 -1.65 -7.90
N SER A 164 -5.63 -0.88 -7.11
CA SER A 164 -6.74 -1.40 -6.31
C SER A 164 -7.91 -0.42 -6.31
N ARG A 165 -9.12 -0.97 -6.27
CA ARG A 165 -10.34 -0.21 -6.02
C ARG A 165 -10.75 -0.41 -4.57
N TRP A 166 -10.66 0.64 -3.77
CA TRP A 166 -10.81 0.54 -2.32
C TRP A 166 -12.20 0.13 -1.87
N LYS A 167 -13.26 0.51 -2.60
CA LYS A 167 -14.63 0.09 -2.27
C LYS A 167 -14.81 -1.42 -2.25
N ASP A 168 -14.02 -2.15 -3.04
CA ASP A 168 -14.09 -3.61 -3.13
C ASP A 168 -13.23 -4.31 -2.05
N ASN A 169 -12.45 -3.52 -1.30
CA ASN A 169 -11.46 -3.97 -0.31
C ASN A 169 -11.72 -3.46 1.12
N ARG A 170 -12.96 -3.07 1.43
CA ARG A 170 -13.33 -2.55 2.74
C ARG A 170 -13.23 -3.59 3.85
N GLU A 171 -13.62 -4.80 3.55
CA GLU A 171 -13.58 -5.91 4.48
C GLU A 171 -12.36 -6.77 4.20
N PRO A 172 -11.37 -6.79 5.11
CA PRO A 172 -10.20 -7.65 4.97
C PRO A 172 -10.60 -9.12 4.85
N LEU A 173 -10.02 -9.80 3.87
CA LEU A 173 -10.23 -11.23 3.69
C LEU A 173 -9.12 -12.01 4.40
N ASN A 174 -9.50 -12.88 5.33
CA ASN A 174 -8.54 -13.76 5.99
C ASN A 174 -8.03 -14.81 4.99
N ARG A 175 -6.73 -14.77 4.70
CA ARG A 175 -6.04 -15.72 3.82
C ARG A 175 -4.85 -16.35 4.53
N SER A 176 -4.52 -17.57 4.15
CA SER A 176 -3.20 -18.11 4.44
C SER A 176 -2.12 -17.29 3.73
N PHE A 177 -0.92 -17.30 4.27
CA PHE A 177 0.24 -16.66 3.62
C PHE A 177 0.42 -17.13 2.18
N ASP A 178 0.35 -18.42 1.93
CA ASP A 178 0.58 -19.00 0.60
C ASP A 178 -0.48 -18.54 -0.41
N SER A 179 -1.75 -18.44 0.01
CA SER A 179 -2.83 -17.91 -0.83
C SER A 179 -2.64 -16.41 -1.12
N ALA A 180 -2.23 -15.62 -0.13
CA ALA A 180 -1.94 -14.20 -0.31
C ALA A 180 -0.72 -13.99 -1.21
N ALA A 181 0.37 -14.72 -0.99
CA ALA A 181 1.58 -14.65 -1.78
C ALA A 181 1.32 -15.04 -3.25
N SER A 182 0.53 -16.09 -3.47
CA SER A 182 0.11 -16.49 -4.82
C SER A 182 -0.66 -15.37 -5.53
N MET A 183 -1.64 -14.76 -4.88
CA MET A 183 -2.39 -13.63 -5.44
C MET A 183 -1.46 -12.45 -5.78
N LEU A 184 -0.60 -12.04 -4.85
CA LEU A 184 0.29 -10.90 -5.02
C LEU A 184 1.31 -11.12 -6.13
N LEU A 185 1.98 -12.27 -6.16
CA LEU A 185 3.00 -12.56 -7.16
C LEU A 185 2.40 -12.82 -8.55
N THR A 186 1.23 -13.46 -8.63
CA THR A 186 0.51 -13.62 -9.91
C THR A 186 0.12 -12.25 -10.48
N THR A 187 -0.43 -11.35 -9.65
CA THR A 187 -0.82 -10.01 -10.12
C THR A 187 0.41 -9.18 -10.52
N LEU A 188 1.52 -9.27 -9.76
CA LEU A 188 2.79 -8.63 -10.13
C LEU A 188 3.29 -9.14 -11.49
N GLY A 189 3.30 -10.46 -11.70
CA GLY A 189 3.69 -11.06 -12.98
C GLY A 189 2.84 -10.56 -14.15
N GLN A 190 1.53 -10.45 -13.95
CA GLN A 190 0.62 -9.87 -14.94
C GLN A 190 0.91 -8.40 -15.21
N SER A 191 1.22 -7.59 -14.19
CA SER A 191 1.60 -6.19 -14.35
C SER A 191 2.88 -6.02 -15.18
N ILE A 192 3.88 -6.87 -14.89
CA ILE A 192 5.15 -6.87 -15.64
C ILE A 192 4.94 -7.30 -17.09
N LYS A 193 4.11 -8.31 -17.32
CA LYS A 193 3.75 -8.75 -18.68
C LYS A 193 3.08 -7.62 -19.46
N LEU A 194 2.10 -6.92 -18.89
CA LEU A 194 1.46 -5.77 -19.53
C LEU A 194 2.47 -4.68 -19.90
N ARG A 195 3.48 -4.45 -19.07
CA ARG A 195 4.57 -3.50 -19.36
C ARG A 195 5.45 -3.99 -20.50
N ALA A 196 5.80 -5.27 -20.53
CA ALA A 196 6.58 -5.87 -21.61
C ALA A 196 5.82 -5.84 -22.95
N ASP A 197 4.50 -6.06 -22.95
CA ASP A 197 3.65 -6.00 -24.14
C ASP A 197 3.70 -4.61 -24.81
N ILE A 198 3.90 -3.53 -24.06
CA ILE A 198 4.10 -2.18 -24.62
C ILE A 198 5.33 -2.16 -25.53
N TYR A 199 6.45 -2.74 -25.10
CA TYR A 199 7.67 -2.84 -25.90
C TYR A 199 7.46 -3.68 -27.14
N PHE A 200 6.82 -4.85 -27.02
CA PHE A 200 6.58 -5.71 -28.17
C PHE A 200 5.64 -5.07 -29.19
N ASN A 201 4.63 -4.32 -28.74
CA ASN A 201 3.76 -3.55 -29.64
C ASN A 201 4.54 -2.42 -30.34
N PHE A 202 5.38 -1.68 -29.61
CA PHE A 202 6.23 -0.65 -30.21
C PHE A 202 7.14 -1.25 -31.30
N LYS A 203 7.84 -2.34 -30.99
CA LYS A 203 8.71 -3.05 -31.92
C LYS A 203 7.97 -3.53 -33.18
N ARG A 204 6.72 -3.96 -33.03
CA ARG A 204 5.90 -4.40 -34.16
C ARG A 204 5.62 -3.27 -35.17
N PHE A 205 5.40 -2.06 -34.69
CA PHE A 205 5.05 -0.91 -35.54
C PHE A 205 6.27 -0.08 -35.96
N PHE A 206 7.35 -0.14 -35.22
CA PHE A 206 8.58 0.64 -35.42
C PHE A 206 9.84 -0.22 -35.29
N PRO A 207 9.97 -1.29 -36.10
CA PRO A 207 11.07 -2.25 -35.96
C PRO A 207 12.45 -1.64 -36.21
N GLU A 208 12.52 -0.55 -37.00
CA GLU A 208 13.76 0.16 -37.36
C GLU A 208 14.36 0.97 -36.20
N TYR A 209 13.64 1.14 -35.10
CA TYR A 209 14.09 1.90 -33.91
C TYR A 209 14.40 1.03 -32.67
N VAL A 210 14.51 -0.29 -32.84
CA VAL A 210 14.77 -1.25 -31.74
C VAL A 210 15.84 -2.27 -32.11
#